data_23d31a8e067fc7ac52ff3bbaa5d18eaa
#
_entry.id   23d31a8e067fc7ac52ff3bbaa5d18eaa
#
_cell.length_a   1.000
_cell.length_b   1.000
_cell.length_c   1.000
_cell.angle_alpha   90.00
_cell.angle_beta   90.00
_cell.angle_gamma   90.00
#
_symmetry.space_group_name_H-M   'P 1'
#
loop_
_entity.id
_entity.type
_entity.pdbx_description
1 polymer ?
#
loop_
_entity_poly.entity_id
_entity_poly.type
_entity_poly.pdbx_seq_one_letter_code
_entity_poly.pdbx_strand_id
1 'polypeptide(L)'
;MVVVIEMSAKPRLDRGRAGNGLALLAALGVGATLAGCGSSAEVTPAGSAAPQSPVAQPSPAPYDISRIGAVVDDFPQDFTAQAHPAKTLGQSDIDGSAVAAFTNAVVDPPQCRSVVIPPYVDPKVGTEAAGVIGQGDQGNMYVVALRSPEPIAPAPDPAGCDRISLSGSPEASGSVERVAAPAIAGVTTTGVKLSVADPEADPDYLYTAALDDRTSVVVMGSAAEELDPQRLMSDLLVKSVSAIQGQQQP
;
A
#
# COMPACT_ATOMS: atom_id res chain seq x y z
N MET A 1 7.64 8.87 -10.03
CA MET A 1 7.64 9.25 -8.62
C MET A 1 7.27 8.00 -7.84
N VAL A 2 8.26 7.38 -7.25
CA VAL A 2 8.12 6.10 -6.52
C VAL A 2 7.47 6.43 -5.19
N VAL A 3 6.35 5.80 -4.87
CA VAL A 3 5.82 5.82 -3.49
C VAL A 3 6.73 4.88 -2.69
N VAL A 4 7.87 5.41 -2.26
CA VAL A 4 8.67 4.78 -1.21
C VAL A 4 7.87 5.02 0.07
N ILE A 5 7.26 3.97 0.57
CA ILE A 5 6.70 3.96 1.91
C ILE A 5 7.92 3.85 2.83
N GLU A 6 8.63 4.96 3.03
CA GLU A 6 9.62 5.04 4.11
C GLU A 6 8.82 5.04 5.42
N MET A 7 8.91 3.95 6.17
CA MET A 7 8.68 3.98 7.60
C MET A 7 9.85 4.78 8.18
N SER A 8 9.70 6.09 8.18
CA SER A 8 10.73 6.99 8.69
C SER A 8 10.65 6.95 10.20
N ALA A 9 11.62 6.29 10.81
CA ALA A 9 12.00 6.65 12.17
C ALA A 9 12.24 8.17 12.16
N LYS A 10 11.50 8.89 12.98
CA LYS A 10 11.58 10.35 13.14
C LYS A 10 13.06 10.78 13.13
N PRO A 11 13.54 11.64 12.20
CA PRO A 11 14.89 12.16 12.31
C PRO A 11 14.95 12.98 13.58
N ARG A 12 15.82 12.60 14.50
CA ARG A 12 16.19 13.42 15.65
C ARG A 12 16.52 14.81 15.12
N LEU A 13 15.73 15.79 15.53
CA LEU A 13 16.07 17.20 15.37
C LEU A 13 17.32 17.50 16.20
N ASP A 14 18.47 17.23 15.60
CA ASP A 14 19.74 17.69 16.11
C ASP A 14 19.78 19.21 15.88
N ARG A 15 19.49 19.97 16.94
CA ARG A 15 19.66 21.43 16.97
C ARG A 15 21.13 21.75 16.91
N GLY A 16 21.63 22.09 15.72
CA GLY A 16 22.88 22.81 15.62
C GLY A 16 23.79 22.36 14.49
N ARG A 17 23.68 22.96 13.33
CA ARG A 17 24.83 23.64 12.69
C ARG A 17 24.43 24.18 11.33
N ALA A 18 24.47 25.51 11.23
CA ALA A 18 24.47 26.23 9.96
C ALA A 18 25.72 25.86 9.15
N GLY A 19 25.52 25.57 7.86
CA GLY A 19 26.60 25.34 6.90
C GLY A 19 26.09 25.57 5.50
N ASN A 20 26.38 26.74 4.95
CA ASN A 20 26.19 27.14 3.56
C ASN A 20 26.91 26.19 2.59
N GLY A 21 26.25 25.85 1.51
CA GLY A 21 26.88 25.13 0.39
C GLY A 21 26.03 25.21 -0.86
N LEU A 22 26.25 26.27 -1.62
CA LEU A 22 25.79 26.49 -3.01
C LEU A 22 26.51 25.51 -3.95
N ALA A 23 25.81 24.81 -4.83
CA ALA A 23 26.35 24.40 -6.12
C ALA A 23 25.24 24.12 -7.13
N LEU A 24 25.15 25.01 -8.11
CA LEU A 24 24.51 24.83 -9.42
C LEU A 24 25.22 23.73 -10.22
N LEU A 25 24.48 22.97 -11.01
CA LEU A 25 24.92 22.57 -12.36
C LEU A 25 23.70 22.15 -13.21
N ALA A 26 23.49 22.91 -14.27
CA ALA A 26 22.60 22.63 -15.38
C ALA A 26 23.32 21.75 -16.41
N ALA A 27 22.62 20.81 -17.04
CA ALA A 27 23.03 20.26 -18.31
C ALA A 27 21.82 19.91 -19.18
N LEU A 28 21.69 20.65 -20.26
CA LEU A 28 20.81 20.45 -21.41
C LEU A 28 21.35 19.31 -22.29
N GLY A 29 20.47 18.45 -22.80
CA GLY A 29 20.77 17.47 -23.82
C GLY A 29 19.60 17.31 -24.79
N VAL A 30 19.70 17.94 -25.95
CA VAL A 30 18.80 17.85 -27.12
C VAL A 30 19.32 16.77 -28.09
N GLY A 31 18.44 16.00 -28.72
CA GLY A 31 18.76 15.11 -29.86
C GLY A 31 17.52 14.31 -30.27
N ALA A 32 16.81 14.65 -31.20
CA ALA A 32 16.71 14.60 -32.66
C ALA A 32 16.31 13.21 -33.20
N THR A 33 15.09 13.14 -33.68
CA THR A 33 14.47 12.51 -34.88
C THR A 33 15.19 11.38 -35.64
N LEU A 34 14.44 10.33 -36.01
CA LEU A 34 14.43 9.77 -37.38
C LEU A 34 13.12 9.04 -37.68
N ALA A 35 12.48 9.51 -38.76
CA ALA A 35 11.34 8.88 -39.42
C ALA A 35 11.84 7.71 -40.33
N GLY A 36 11.04 6.64 -40.38
CA GLY A 36 11.25 5.54 -41.31
C GLY A 36 9.94 4.98 -41.83
N CYS A 37 9.48 5.47 -42.98
CA CYS A 37 8.44 4.83 -43.79
C CYS A 37 8.99 3.61 -44.50
N GLY A 38 8.31 2.49 -44.45
CA GLY A 38 8.59 1.31 -45.26
C GLY A 38 7.30 0.55 -45.53
N SER A 39 6.64 0.85 -46.67
CA SER A 39 5.55 0.07 -47.24
C SER A 39 6.08 -1.16 -47.93
N SER A 40 5.55 -2.34 -47.66
CA SER A 40 5.50 -3.44 -48.62
C SER A 40 4.27 -4.29 -48.31
N ALA A 41 3.29 -4.21 -49.17
CA ALA A 41 2.15 -5.09 -49.22
C ALA A 41 2.53 -6.40 -49.85
N GLU A 42 2.40 -7.50 -49.11
CA GLU A 42 2.46 -8.86 -49.68
C GLU A 42 1.12 -9.56 -49.42
N VAL A 43 0.42 -9.81 -50.48
CA VAL A 43 -0.88 -10.49 -50.54
C VAL A 43 -0.62 -11.99 -50.50
N THR A 44 -1.00 -12.65 -49.39
CA THR A 44 -1.00 -14.11 -49.29
C THR A 44 -2.46 -14.63 -49.12
N PRO A 45 -2.82 -15.77 -49.74
CA PRO A 45 -4.19 -16.16 -49.96
C PRO A 45 -4.88 -16.69 -48.70
N ALA A 46 -6.20 -16.53 -48.73
CA ALA A 46 -7.18 -16.91 -47.70
C ALA A 46 -7.00 -18.37 -47.23
N GLY A 47 -6.44 -18.50 -46.02
CA GLY A 47 -6.58 -19.71 -45.22
C GLY A 47 -7.87 -19.64 -44.42
N SER A 48 -8.69 -20.69 -44.48
CA SER A 48 -9.91 -20.88 -43.67
C SER A 48 -9.64 -20.59 -42.22
N ALA A 49 -10.17 -19.49 -41.72
CA ALA A 49 -10.14 -19.17 -40.29
C ALA A 49 -11.07 -20.15 -39.56
N ALA A 50 -10.49 -20.99 -38.70
CA ALA A 50 -11.25 -21.72 -37.70
C ALA A 50 -12.01 -20.72 -36.81
N PRO A 51 -13.23 -21.03 -36.39
CA PRO A 51 -14.01 -20.15 -35.52
C PRO A 51 -13.20 -19.93 -34.22
N GLN A 52 -12.69 -18.72 -34.06
CA GLN A 52 -12.09 -18.31 -32.81
C GLN A 52 -13.20 -18.25 -31.76
N SER A 53 -13.10 -19.11 -30.75
CA SER A 53 -13.94 -18.99 -29.55
C SER A 53 -13.84 -17.56 -29.04
N PRO A 54 -14.95 -16.90 -28.68
CA PRO A 54 -14.87 -15.55 -28.10
C PRO A 54 -13.98 -15.59 -26.88
N VAL A 55 -12.89 -14.83 -26.91
CA VAL A 55 -12.08 -14.57 -25.73
C VAL A 55 -13.03 -13.89 -24.75
N ALA A 56 -13.31 -14.56 -23.62
CA ALA A 56 -14.14 -13.99 -22.59
C ALA A 56 -13.49 -12.67 -22.16
N GLN A 57 -14.15 -11.56 -22.43
CA GLN A 57 -13.73 -10.27 -21.88
C GLN A 57 -13.78 -10.39 -20.36
N PRO A 58 -12.70 -10.01 -19.65
CA PRO A 58 -12.73 -9.98 -18.19
C PRO A 58 -13.92 -9.09 -17.77
N SER A 59 -14.78 -9.63 -16.92
CA SER A 59 -15.83 -8.82 -16.29
C SER A 59 -15.21 -7.60 -15.64
N PRO A 60 -15.83 -6.39 -15.78
CA PRO A 60 -15.32 -5.21 -15.10
C PRO A 60 -15.13 -5.53 -13.61
N ALA A 61 -13.99 -5.15 -13.06
CA ALA A 61 -13.75 -5.33 -11.65
C ALA A 61 -14.84 -4.58 -10.85
N PRO A 62 -15.44 -5.23 -9.83
CA PRO A 62 -16.57 -4.64 -9.11
C PRO A 62 -16.20 -3.39 -8.30
N TYR A 63 -14.89 -3.13 -8.12
CA TYR A 63 -14.35 -2.05 -7.32
C TYR A 63 -13.40 -1.17 -8.13
N ASP A 64 -13.54 0.15 -7.98
CA ASP A 64 -12.67 1.14 -8.61
C ASP A 64 -11.67 1.68 -7.58
N ILE A 65 -10.44 1.13 -7.59
CA ILE A 65 -9.40 1.52 -6.64
C ILE A 65 -8.96 2.99 -6.78
N SER A 66 -9.19 3.62 -7.94
CA SER A 66 -8.83 5.03 -8.12
C SER A 66 -9.64 5.98 -7.24
N ARG A 67 -10.82 5.54 -6.80
CA ARG A 67 -11.69 6.33 -5.91
C ARG A 67 -11.12 6.50 -4.50
N ILE A 68 -10.08 5.75 -4.14
CA ILE A 68 -9.39 5.92 -2.85
C ILE A 68 -8.92 7.36 -2.62
N GLY A 69 -8.64 8.11 -3.70
CA GLY A 69 -8.25 9.51 -3.62
C GLY A 69 -9.28 10.42 -2.93
N ALA A 70 -10.54 10.00 -2.85
CA ALA A 70 -11.59 10.78 -2.18
C ALA A 70 -11.38 10.90 -0.66
N VAL A 71 -10.59 10.02 -0.03
CA VAL A 71 -10.34 10.07 1.42
C VAL A 71 -9.29 11.13 1.82
N VAL A 72 -8.76 11.90 0.89
CA VAL A 72 -7.84 13.01 1.19
C VAL A 72 -8.45 13.96 2.24
N ASP A 73 -9.74 14.28 2.11
CA ASP A 73 -10.43 15.23 2.99
C ASP A 73 -10.79 14.62 4.37
N ASP A 74 -10.54 13.32 4.55
CA ASP A 74 -10.83 12.59 5.79
C ASP A 74 -9.64 12.56 6.76
N PHE A 75 -8.48 13.02 6.33
CA PHE A 75 -7.31 13.14 7.20
C PHE A 75 -7.47 14.32 8.17
N PRO A 76 -6.91 14.23 9.39
CA PRO A 76 -6.91 15.37 10.32
C PRO A 76 -6.26 16.61 9.71
N GLN A 77 -6.70 17.80 10.15
CA GLN A 77 -6.22 19.08 9.60
C GLN A 77 -4.71 19.32 9.76
N ASP A 78 -4.09 18.65 10.72
CA ASP A 78 -2.65 18.74 10.99
C ASP A 78 -1.81 17.85 10.05
N PHE A 79 -2.47 17.12 9.15
CA PHE A 79 -1.82 16.31 8.12
C PHE A 79 -1.95 16.96 6.75
N THR A 80 -0.84 17.00 6.02
CA THR A 80 -0.86 17.29 4.59
C THR A 80 -1.12 15.98 3.85
N ALA A 81 -2.35 15.79 3.38
CA ALA A 81 -2.76 14.59 2.65
C ALA A 81 -2.65 14.79 1.14
N GLN A 82 -2.08 13.81 0.44
CA GLN A 82 -1.91 13.83 -1.01
C GLN A 82 -2.36 12.52 -1.64
N ALA A 83 -3.26 12.61 -2.64
CA ALA A 83 -3.69 11.46 -3.42
C ALA A 83 -2.64 11.09 -4.49
N HIS A 84 -2.45 9.78 -4.66
CA HIS A 84 -1.61 9.16 -5.67
C HIS A 84 -2.50 8.33 -6.59
N PRO A 85 -2.50 8.63 -7.92
CA PRO A 85 -3.34 7.93 -8.88
C PRO A 85 -2.94 6.47 -9.02
N ALA A 86 -3.86 5.66 -9.53
CA ALA A 86 -3.62 4.25 -9.78
C ALA A 86 -2.43 4.05 -10.72
N LYS A 87 -1.54 3.12 -10.36
CA LYS A 87 -0.42 2.67 -11.18
C LYS A 87 -0.22 1.17 -11.02
N THR A 88 0.37 0.54 -12.03
CA THR A 88 0.83 -0.84 -11.95
C THR A 88 2.21 -0.88 -11.31
N LEU A 89 2.39 -1.73 -10.30
CA LEU A 89 3.64 -1.88 -9.57
C LEU A 89 4.63 -2.75 -10.35
N GLY A 90 5.86 -2.25 -10.48
CA GLY A 90 7.02 -3.01 -10.93
C GLY A 90 7.84 -3.56 -9.76
N GLN A 91 8.90 -4.33 -10.06
CA GLN A 91 9.77 -4.91 -9.03
C GLN A 91 10.39 -3.83 -8.12
N SER A 92 10.84 -2.72 -8.69
CA SER A 92 11.45 -1.62 -7.92
C SER A 92 10.48 -0.96 -6.93
N ASP A 93 9.18 -0.94 -7.24
CA ASP A 93 8.17 -0.41 -6.34
C ASP A 93 7.97 -1.34 -5.13
N ILE A 94 8.04 -2.65 -5.36
CA ILE A 94 7.89 -3.68 -4.33
C ILE A 94 9.10 -3.68 -3.40
N ASP A 95 10.31 -3.68 -3.97
CA ASP A 95 11.57 -3.69 -3.21
C ASP A 95 11.72 -2.44 -2.32
N GLY A 96 11.15 -1.31 -2.74
CA GLY A 96 11.10 -0.06 -1.98
C GLY A 96 9.88 0.09 -1.07
N SER A 97 9.05 -0.94 -0.91
CA SER A 97 7.86 -0.87 -0.08
C SER A 97 8.17 -1.11 1.40
N ALA A 98 7.34 -0.57 2.30
CA ALA A 98 7.46 -0.83 3.74
C ALA A 98 7.32 -2.32 4.08
N VAL A 99 6.55 -3.07 3.29
CA VAL A 99 6.39 -4.52 3.46
C VAL A 99 7.70 -5.27 3.25
N ALA A 100 8.58 -4.78 2.38
CA ALA A 100 9.89 -5.39 2.12
C ALA A 100 10.75 -5.49 3.39
N ALA A 101 10.68 -4.51 4.29
CA ALA A 101 11.40 -4.52 5.57
C ALA A 101 10.99 -5.73 6.44
N PHE A 102 9.72 -6.15 6.38
CA PHE A 102 9.20 -7.28 7.15
C PHE A 102 9.36 -8.64 6.45
N THR A 103 9.68 -8.65 5.15
CA THR A 103 9.81 -9.90 4.39
C THR A 103 10.87 -10.83 4.99
N ASN A 104 11.96 -10.28 5.52
CA ASN A 104 13.07 -11.00 6.14
C ASN A 104 12.99 -11.05 7.67
N ALA A 105 11.95 -10.48 8.29
CA ALA A 105 11.79 -10.53 9.73
C ALA A 105 11.56 -11.97 10.21
N VAL A 106 12.17 -12.30 11.33
CA VAL A 106 11.88 -13.54 12.07
C VAL A 106 10.64 -13.30 12.90
N VAL A 107 9.61 -14.09 12.64
CA VAL A 107 8.31 -14.03 13.33
C VAL A 107 8.23 -15.17 14.33
N ASP A 108 7.95 -14.89 15.59
CA ASP A 108 7.76 -15.89 16.64
C ASP A 108 6.41 -15.65 17.35
N PRO A 109 5.50 -16.63 17.32
CA PRO A 109 5.58 -17.96 16.69
C PRO A 109 5.54 -17.92 15.14
N PRO A 110 6.24 -18.81 14.43
CA PRO A 110 6.40 -18.74 12.98
C PRO A 110 5.10 -18.91 12.19
N GLN A 111 4.09 -19.62 12.71
CA GLN A 111 2.78 -19.74 12.10
C GLN A 111 2.02 -18.41 12.03
N CYS A 112 2.43 -17.41 12.81
CA CYS A 112 1.79 -16.09 12.86
C CYS A 112 2.27 -15.14 11.77
N ARG A 113 3.10 -15.57 10.84
CA ARG A 113 3.62 -14.74 9.77
C ARG A 113 2.51 -14.09 8.93
N SER A 114 1.42 -14.80 8.66
CA SER A 114 0.27 -14.26 7.91
C SER A 114 -0.53 -13.20 8.66
N VAL A 115 -0.32 -13.05 9.96
CA VAL A 115 -0.89 -11.96 10.76
C VAL A 115 -0.04 -10.69 10.63
N VAL A 116 1.29 -10.85 10.58
CA VAL A 116 2.26 -9.75 10.43
C VAL A 116 2.25 -9.21 9.00
N ILE A 117 2.25 -10.11 8.02
CA ILE A 117 2.19 -9.79 6.59
C ILE A 117 1.00 -10.55 6.00
N PRO A 118 -0.21 -10.00 6.10
CA PRO A 118 -1.37 -10.60 5.43
C PRO A 118 -1.11 -10.67 3.92
N PRO A 119 -1.57 -11.73 3.23
CA PRO A 119 -1.36 -11.89 1.79
C PRO A 119 -1.84 -10.69 0.96
N TYR A 120 -2.85 -9.97 1.45
CA TYR A 120 -3.42 -8.80 0.79
C TYR A 120 -2.53 -7.55 0.86
N VAL A 121 -1.51 -7.51 1.73
CA VAL A 121 -0.55 -6.40 1.83
C VAL A 121 0.81 -6.72 1.20
N ASP A 122 0.99 -7.94 0.66
CA ASP A 122 2.21 -8.39 -0.02
C ASP A 122 2.03 -8.29 -1.55
N PRO A 123 2.30 -7.14 -2.18
CA PRO A 123 2.02 -6.93 -3.58
C PRO A 123 2.96 -7.76 -4.46
N LYS A 124 2.47 -8.18 -5.61
CA LYS A 124 3.23 -8.84 -6.66
C LYS A 124 3.44 -7.90 -7.84
N VAL A 125 4.44 -8.19 -8.67
CA VAL A 125 4.62 -7.46 -9.94
C VAL A 125 3.32 -7.54 -10.75
N GLY A 126 2.86 -6.39 -11.24
CA GLY A 126 1.57 -6.29 -11.93
C GLY A 126 0.37 -5.95 -11.04
N THR A 127 0.55 -5.85 -9.71
CA THR A 127 -0.48 -5.31 -8.80
C THR A 127 -0.75 -3.85 -9.17
N GLU A 128 -2.01 -3.48 -9.30
CA GLU A 128 -2.43 -2.09 -9.39
C GLU A 128 -2.57 -1.50 -7.98
N ALA A 129 -2.05 -0.31 -7.77
CA ALA A 129 -2.10 0.40 -6.48
C ALA A 129 -2.48 1.85 -6.68
N ALA A 130 -3.38 2.35 -5.84
CA ALA A 130 -3.71 3.76 -5.70
C ALA A 130 -3.75 4.11 -4.22
N GLY A 131 -3.54 5.37 -3.83
CA GLY A 131 -3.54 5.66 -2.41
C GLY A 131 -3.55 7.13 -2.04
N VAL A 132 -3.54 7.38 -0.74
CA VAL A 132 -3.37 8.70 -0.13
C VAL A 132 -2.30 8.59 0.94
N ILE A 133 -1.39 9.55 0.96
CA ILE A 133 -0.35 9.69 1.98
C ILE A 133 -0.65 10.95 2.76
N GLY A 134 -0.79 10.83 4.07
CA GLY A 134 -0.91 11.93 5.01
C GLY A 134 0.35 12.05 5.85
N GLN A 135 0.96 13.22 5.87
CA GLN A 135 2.18 13.51 6.63
C GLN A 135 1.98 14.74 7.49
N GLY A 136 2.44 14.69 8.73
CA GLY A 136 2.37 15.79 9.66
C GLY A 136 3.34 15.62 10.82
N ASP A 137 3.43 16.64 11.67
CA ASP A 137 4.29 16.59 12.86
C ASP A 137 3.83 15.53 13.86
N GLN A 138 2.57 15.13 13.77
CA GLN A 138 1.93 14.15 14.65
C GLN A 138 1.94 12.71 14.07
N GLY A 139 2.65 12.46 12.96
CA GLY A 139 2.79 11.12 12.41
C GLY A 139 2.71 11.04 10.89
N ASN A 140 2.66 9.82 10.39
CA ASN A 140 2.52 9.52 8.97
C ASN A 140 1.49 8.40 8.80
N MET A 141 0.55 8.59 7.89
CA MET A 141 -0.50 7.63 7.59
C MET A 141 -0.58 7.36 6.09
N TYR A 142 -0.81 6.12 5.74
CA TYR A 142 -0.89 5.63 4.38
C TYR A 142 -2.19 4.88 4.20
N VAL A 143 -2.96 5.26 3.20
CA VAL A 143 -4.17 4.58 2.77
C VAL A 143 -3.93 4.08 1.36
N VAL A 144 -3.97 2.77 1.14
CA VAL A 144 -3.63 2.15 -0.14
C VAL A 144 -4.71 1.16 -0.54
N ALA A 145 -5.22 1.29 -1.75
CA ALA A 145 -6.05 0.29 -2.41
C ALA A 145 -5.19 -0.52 -3.37
N LEU A 146 -5.28 -1.84 -3.28
CA LEU A 146 -4.52 -2.78 -4.09
C LEU A 146 -5.45 -3.66 -4.90
N ARG A 147 -5.08 -3.94 -6.15
CA ARG A 147 -5.70 -4.98 -6.99
C ARG A 147 -4.64 -5.92 -7.51
N SER A 148 -4.66 -7.14 -7.02
CA SER A 148 -3.75 -8.21 -7.44
C SER A 148 -4.06 -8.67 -8.88
N PRO A 149 -3.04 -8.96 -9.70
CA PRO A 149 -3.22 -9.58 -11.02
C PRO A 149 -3.81 -10.99 -10.93
N GLU A 150 -3.60 -11.69 -9.80
CA GLU A 150 -4.07 -13.04 -9.54
C GLU A 150 -4.91 -13.09 -8.28
N PRO A 151 -5.85 -14.07 -8.15
CA PRO A 151 -6.58 -14.29 -6.92
C PRO A 151 -5.64 -14.57 -5.74
N ILE A 152 -5.92 -13.95 -4.60
CA ILE A 152 -5.19 -14.14 -3.35
C ILE A 152 -5.95 -15.16 -2.51
N ALA A 153 -5.29 -16.28 -2.19
CA ALA A 153 -5.88 -17.25 -1.29
C ALA A 153 -6.03 -16.64 0.12
N PRO A 154 -7.19 -16.83 0.77
CA PRO A 154 -7.34 -16.43 2.15
C PRO A 154 -6.28 -17.10 3.03
N ALA A 155 -5.59 -16.31 3.86
CA ALA A 155 -4.72 -16.88 4.85
C ALA A 155 -5.55 -17.53 5.96
N PRO A 156 -5.14 -18.70 6.47
CA PRO A 156 -5.73 -19.25 7.68
C PRO A 156 -5.53 -18.26 8.83
N ASP A 157 -6.51 -18.18 9.72
CA ASP A 157 -6.35 -17.43 10.96
C ASP A 157 -5.72 -18.35 12.02
N PRO A 158 -4.40 -18.28 12.25
CA PRO A 158 -3.71 -19.18 13.16
C PRO A 158 -4.06 -18.85 14.61
N ALA A 159 -4.33 -19.88 15.39
CA ALA A 159 -4.52 -19.73 16.83
C ALA A 159 -3.20 -19.36 17.54
N GLY A 160 -3.30 -18.63 18.64
CA GLY A 160 -2.15 -18.25 19.47
C GLY A 160 -1.32 -17.09 18.91
N CYS A 161 -1.88 -16.28 18.03
CA CYS A 161 -1.23 -15.14 17.42
C CYS A 161 -1.72 -13.78 18.00
N ASP A 162 -2.12 -13.76 19.27
CA ASP A 162 -2.54 -12.51 19.92
C ASP A 162 -1.35 -11.60 20.22
N ARG A 163 -0.17 -12.20 20.46
CA ARG A 163 1.10 -11.51 20.62
C ARG A 163 2.18 -12.23 19.84
N ILE A 164 2.92 -11.46 19.05
CA ILE A 164 3.93 -11.96 18.14
C ILE A 164 5.20 -11.16 18.37
N SER A 165 6.34 -11.82 18.46
CA SER A 165 7.64 -11.16 18.51
C SER A 165 8.25 -11.07 17.12
N LEU A 166 8.84 -9.93 16.81
CA LEU A 166 9.60 -9.69 15.59
C LEU A 166 11.07 -9.46 15.92
N SER A 167 11.95 -10.03 15.07
CA SER A 167 13.39 -9.79 15.15
C SER A 167 14.04 -9.95 13.77
N GLY A 168 15.32 -9.60 13.64
CA GLY A 168 16.11 -9.83 12.44
C GLY A 168 16.54 -8.58 11.69
N SER A 169 15.83 -7.45 11.87
CA SER A 169 16.31 -6.13 11.41
C SER A 169 15.94 -5.08 12.45
N PRO A 170 16.66 -3.95 12.53
CA PRO A 170 16.29 -2.87 13.45
C PRO A 170 14.87 -2.33 13.21
N GLU A 171 14.47 -2.21 11.93
CA GLU A 171 13.17 -1.68 11.53
C GLU A 171 12.01 -2.66 11.80
N ALA A 172 12.31 -3.97 11.85
CA ALA A 172 11.34 -5.02 12.08
C ALA A 172 11.56 -5.77 13.40
N SER A 173 12.17 -5.11 14.40
CA SER A 173 12.32 -5.67 15.75
C SER A 173 11.31 -5.07 16.69
N GLY A 174 10.53 -5.92 17.37
CA GLY A 174 9.48 -5.45 18.29
C GLY A 174 8.42 -6.51 18.56
N SER A 175 7.20 -6.07 18.79
CA SER A 175 6.05 -6.95 19.01
C SER A 175 4.86 -6.51 18.17
N VAL A 176 4.05 -7.48 17.77
CA VAL A 176 2.78 -7.27 17.09
C VAL A 176 1.66 -7.83 17.96
N GLU A 177 0.64 -7.03 18.16
CA GLU A 177 -0.57 -7.39 18.88
C GLU A 177 -1.78 -7.24 17.96
N ARG A 178 -2.73 -8.16 18.04
CA ARG A 178 -4.02 -8.01 17.36
C ARG A 178 -4.83 -6.91 18.04
N VAL A 179 -5.43 -6.04 17.24
CA VAL A 179 -6.38 -5.02 17.69
C VAL A 179 -7.72 -5.21 17.01
N ALA A 180 -8.77 -4.67 17.63
CA ALA A 180 -10.10 -4.72 17.04
C ALA A 180 -10.13 -3.98 15.70
N ALA A 181 -10.59 -4.65 14.65
CA ALA A 181 -10.85 -4.05 13.35
C ALA A 181 -12.34 -3.72 13.18
N PRO A 182 -12.68 -2.70 12.37
CA PRO A 182 -14.08 -2.33 12.16
C PRO A 182 -14.84 -3.43 11.43
N ALA A 183 -16.10 -3.67 11.84
CA ALA A 183 -16.97 -4.58 11.12
C ALA A 183 -17.56 -3.89 9.89
N ILE A 184 -17.24 -4.39 8.70
CA ILE A 184 -17.75 -3.90 7.41
C ILE A 184 -18.52 -5.03 6.75
N ALA A 185 -19.78 -4.77 6.37
CA ALA A 185 -20.64 -5.80 5.80
C ALA A 185 -20.04 -6.40 4.51
N GLY A 186 -19.89 -7.73 4.47
CA GLY A 186 -19.37 -8.45 3.31
C GLY A 186 -17.85 -8.32 3.10
N VAL A 187 -17.11 -7.73 4.05
CA VAL A 187 -15.67 -7.50 3.96
C VAL A 187 -14.97 -8.18 5.13
N THR A 188 -13.86 -8.86 4.86
CA THR A 188 -13.00 -9.41 5.91
C THR A 188 -12.00 -8.35 6.33
N THR A 189 -12.03 -7.97 7.61
CA THR A 189 -11.13 -6.94 8.16
C THR A 189 -10.20 -7.52 9.21
N THR A 190 -8.97 -7.01 9.27
CA THR A 190 -8.00 -7.33 10.34
C THR A 190 -7.32 -6.06 10.83
N GLY A 191 -6.83 -6.09 12.06
CA GLY A 191 -6.08 -5.01 12.66
C GLY A 191 -4.94 -5.53 13.54
N VAL A 192 -3.79 -4.91 13.42
CA VAL A 192 -2.63 -5.17 14.31
C VAL A 192 -1.98 -3.86 14.71
N LYS A 193 -1.37 -3.88 15.89
CA LYS A 193 -0.52 -2.84 16.44
C LYS A 193 0.90 -3.37 16.49
N LEU A 194 1.83 -2.63 15.91
CA LEU A 194 3.26 -2.91 15.93
C LEU A 194 3.93 -1.95 16.89
N SER A 195 4.60 -2.47 17.91
CA SER A 195 5.44 -1.70 18.82
C SER A 195 6.90 -2.07 18.57
N VAL A 196 7.70 -1.11 18.11
CA VAL A 196 9.15 -1.30 17.94
C VAL A 196 9.87 -1.33 19.30
N ALA A 197 11.10 -1.83 19.29
CA ALA A 197 11.87 -1.96 20.53
C ALA A 197 12.28 -0.62 21.19
N ASP A 198 12.12 0.50 20.48
CA ASP A 198 12.33 1.84 21.02
C ASP A 198 11.09 2.29 21.82
N PRO A 199 11.19 2.48 23.16
CA PRO A 199 10.05 2.86 23.97
C PRO A 199 9.56 4.30 23.75
N GLU A 200 10.35 5.14 23.06
CA GLU A 200 9.98 6.51 22.73
C GLU A 200 9.28 6.62 21.35
N ALA A 201 9.24 5.53 20.59
CA ALA A 201 8.58 5.51 19.29
C ALA A 201 7.07 5.27 19.44
N ASP A 202 6.28 6.07 18.75
CA ASP A 202 4.85 5.82 18.61
C ASP A 202 4.62 4.46 17.92
N PRO A 203 3.65 3.66 18.35
CA PRO A 203 3.34 2.41 17.70
C PRO A 203 2.73 2.64 16.31
N ASP A 204 3.05 1.76 15.37
CA ASP A 204 2.38 1.69 14.09
C ASP A 204 1.13 0.81 14.16
N TYR A 205 0.14 1.16 13.37
CA TYR A 205 -1.07 0.35 13.19
C TYR A 205 -1.17 -0.11 11.74
N LEU A 206 -1.67 -1.30 11.54
CA LEU A 206 -1.98 -1.84 10.22
C LEU A 206 -3.40 -2.40 10.25
N TYR A 207 -4.28 -1.81 9.46
CA TYR A 207 -5.63 -2.29 9.21
C TYR A 207 -5.76 -2.73 7.77
N THR A 208 -6.41 -3.87 7.55
CA THR A 208 -6.67 -4.38 6.21
C THR A 208 -8.14 -4.70 6.01
N ALA A 209 -8.61 -4.55 4.79
CA ALA A 209 -9.93 -4.95 4.35
C ALA A 209 -9.81 -5.70 3.02
N ALA A 210 -10.20 -6.98 2.99
CA ALA A 210 -10.31 -7.77 1.76
C ALA A 210 -11.74 -7.63 1.22
N LEU A 211 -11.89 -6.99 0.06
CA LEU A 211 -13.18 -6.74 -0.57
C LEU A 211 -13.62 -7.93 -1.43
N ASP A 212 -12.67 -8.55 -2.11
CA ASP A 212 -12.80 -9.79 -2.86
C ASP A 212 -11.45 -10.56 -2.86
N ASP A 213 -11.32 -11.56 -3.72
CA ASP A 213 -10.09 -12.36 -3.84
C ASP A 213 -8.93 -11.64 -4.53
N ARG A 214 -9.11 -10.40 -5.01
CA ARG A 214 -8.07 -9.60 -5.69
C ARG A 214 -7.92 -8.20 -5.14
N THR A 215 -8.97 -7.65 -4.54
CA THR A 215 -9.04 -6.24 -4.16
C THR A 215 -9.00 -6.09 -2.65
N SER A 216 -8.10 -5.26 -2.18
CA SER A 216 -7.95 -4.95 -0.75
C SER A 216 -7.70 -3.46 -0.51
N VAL A 217 -7.97 -3.04 0.71
CA VAL A 217 -7.59 -1.74 1.26
C VAL A 217 -6.70 -1.96 2.45
N VAL A 218 -5.67 -1.14 2.53
CA VAL A 218 -4.70 -1.13 3.63
C VAL A 218 -4.62 0.28 4.19
N VAL A 219 -4.74 0.42 5.49
CA VAL A 219 -4.44 1.66 6.22
C VAL A 219 -3.33 1.35 7.21
N MET A 220 -2.23 2.08 7.13
CA MET A 220 -1.08 1.84 8.00
C MET A 220 -0.40 3.14 8.38
N GLY A 221 0.36 3.09 9.47
CA GLY A 221 1.22 4.18 9.94
C GLY A 221 1.11 4.43 11.43
N SER A 222 1.66 5.55 11.86
CA SER A 222 1.61 6.03 13.24
C SER A 222 0.98 7.41 13.31
N ALA A 223 0.40 7.70 14.45
CA ALA A 223 -0.05 9.04 14.82
C ALA A 223 0.12 9.22 16.33
N ALA A 224 0.26 10.46 16.77
CA ALA A 224 0.38 10.80 18.19
C ALA A 224 -0.84 10.29 18.98
N GLU A 225 -0.62 9.89 20.23
CA GLU A 225 -1.64 9.25 21.07
C GLU A 225 -2.90 10.12 21.26
N GLU A 226 -2.74 11.45 21.26
CA GLU A 226 -3.83 12.42 21.40
C GLU A 226 -4.85 12.35 20.25
N LEU A 227 -4.46 11.81 19.10
CA LEU A 227 -5.34 11.62 17.94
C LEU A 227 -6.12 10.31 17.98
N ASP A 228 -5.94 9.48 19.00
CA ASP A 228 -6.53 8.14 19.07
C ASP A 228 -6.24 7.35 17.76
N PRO A 229 -4.97 7.01 17.49
CA PRO A 229 -4.56 6.45 16.20
C PRO A 229 -5.30 5.17 15.82
N GLN A 230 -5.69 4.36 16.79
CA GLN A 230 -6.45 3.15 16.56
C GLN A 230 -7.83 3.47 15.94
N ARG A 231 -8.54 4.43 16.52
CA ARG A 231 -9.85 4.87 16.03
C ARG A 231 -9.70 5.57 14.69
N LEU A 232 -8.76 6.50 14.58
CA LEU A 232 -8.53 7.28 13.37
C LEU A 232 -8.29 6.39 12.14
N MET A 233 -7.39 5.40 12.26
CA MET A 233 -7.08 4.51 11.15
C MET A 233 -8.20 3.51 10.86
N SER A 234 -8.93 3.08 11.90
CA SER A 234 -10.14 2.27 11.74
C SER A 234 -11.21 3.03 10.94
N ASP A 235 -11.45 4.31 11.27
CA ASP A 235 -12.42 5.17 10.57
C ASP A 235 -11.97 5.42 9.11
N LEU A 236 -10.67 5.67 8.88
CA LEU A 236 -10.12 5.80 7.53
C LEU A 236 -10.31 4.52 6.70
N LEU A 237 -10.19 3.32 7.30
CA LEU A 237 -10.45 2.06 6.61
C LEU A 237 -11.91 1.98 6.14
N VAL A 238 -12.87 2.28 7.02
CA VAL A 238 -14.31 2.27 6.68
C VAL A 238 -14.62 3.22 5.54
N LYS A 239 -14.10 4.44 5.60
CA LYS A 239 -14.29 5.47 4.58
C LYS A 239 -13.66 5.05 3.24
N SER A 240 -12.48 4.48 3.30
CA SER A 240 -11.76 3.98 2.13
C SER A 240 -12.51 2.87 1.41
N VAL A 241 -13.04 1.90 2.16
CA VAL A 241 -13.87 0.83 1.59
C VAL A 241 -15.13 1.41 0.96
N SER A 242 -15.81 2.34 1.63
CA SER A 242 -17.01 3.01 1.10
C SER A 242 -16.72 3.77 -0.20
N ALA A 243 -15.60 4.48 -0.27
CA ALA A 243 -15.20 5.21 -1.48
C ALA A 243 -15.01 4.27 -2.67
N ILE A 244 -14.28 3.15 -2.48
CA ILE A 244 -14.01 2.17 -3.55
C ILE A 244 -15.28 1.45 -3.99
N GLN A 245 -16.21 1.17 -3.07
CA GLN A 245 -17.52 0.59 -3.37
C GLN A 245 -18.45 1.57 -4.09
N GLY A 246 -18.07 2.84 -4.19
CA GLY A 246 -18.91 3.89 -4.79
C GLY A 246 -20.12 4.25 -3.95
N GLN A 247 -20.08 3.93 -2.66
CA GLN A 247 -21.10 4.35 -1.70
C GLN A 247 -20.81 5.80 -1.32
N GLN A 248 -21.78 6.69 -1.58
CA GLN A 248 -21.70 8.05 -1.05
C GLN A 248 -21.86 7.95 0.48
N GLN A 249 -20.90 8.51 1.20
CA GLN A 249 -21.04 8.67 2.65
C GLN A 249 -22.19 9.65 2.91
N PRO A 250 -23.07 9.35 3.87
CA PRO A 250 -24.17 10.22 4.26
C PRO A 250 -23.70 11.53 4.89
#